data_4b06036ead36c0bc0132089fc723c9a2
#
_entry.id   4b06036ead36c0bc0132089fc723c9a2
#
_cell.length_a   1.000
_cell.length_b   1.000
_cell.length_c   1.000
_cell.angle_alpha   90.00
_cell.angle_beta   90.00
_cell.angle_gamma   90.00
#
_symmetry.space_group_name_H-M   'P 1'
#
loop_
_entity.id
_entity.type
_entity.pdbx_description
1 polymer ?
#
loop_
_entity_poly.entity_id
_entity_poly.type
_entity_poly.pdbx_seq_one_letter_code
_entity_poly.pdbx_strand_id
1 'polypeptide(L)'
;MHTRVSDLRVWGFGAKYGGKVRHIFQCGGSPTANGIQGVLDAYRTVFETDLTMSGPTEIHTVLNQAAARSKRFYNTPPSDTNMQYCVLLVLTDGIVNDLQSTKELLQSYRKLGLPLSVIVVGIGRADFSEFHRWNNERSDVRGRFKFVEFREHQFDPDTLSRQALLNVPHEIVDYFLARNILPQ
;
A
#
# COMPACT_ATOMS: atom_id res chain seq x y z
N MET A 1 24.75 1.96 -2.37
CA MET A 1 23.71 2.50 -3.25
C MET A 1 22.60 3.08 -2.38
N HIS A 2 22.38 4.39 -2.38
CA HIS A 2 21.30 4.98 -1.59
C HIS A 2 20.01 4.88 -2.39
N THR A 3 19.13 3.97 -1.99
CA THR A 3 17.77 3.91 -2.53
C THR A 3 17.03 5.19 -2.12
N ARG A 4 16.95 6.16 -3.00
CA ARG A 4 16.06 7.31 -2.78
C ARG A 4 14.62 6.81 -2.89
N VAL A 5 13.88 6.86 -1.81
CA VAL A 5 12.41 6.80 -1.87
C VAL A 5 11.96 8.07 -2.57
N SER A 6 11.72 7.96 -3.87
CA SER A 6 11.25 9.06 -4.71
C SER A 6 9.75 8.91 -4.95
N ASP A 7 9.05 10.03 -5.01
CA ASP A 7 7.66 10.09 -5.44
C ASP A 7 6.66 9.43 -4.47
N LEU A 8 6.72 9.82 -3.19
CA LEU A 8 5.71 9.45 -2.20
C LEU A 8 4.37 10.11 -2.56
N ARG A 9 3.29 9.33 -2.57
CA ARG A 9 1.93 9.82 -2.77
C ARG A 9 1.09 9.50 -1.55
N VAL A 10 0.27 10.44 -1.13
CA VAL A 10 -0.59 10.29 0.04
C VAL A 10 -2.04 10.36 -0.41
N TRP A 11 -2.76 9.28 -0.19
CA TRP A 11 -4.18 9.17 -0.48
C TRP A 11 -4.96 8.90 0.81
N GLY A 12 -6.11 9.55 0.92
CA GLY A 12 -7.13 9.22 1.92
C GLY A 12 -8.24 8.40 1.29
N PHE A 13 -8.95 7.64 2.12
CA PHE A 13 -10.12 6.85 1.73
C PHE A 13 -11.10 6.73 2.89
N GLY A 14 -12.36 6.31 2.61
CA GLY A 14 -13.36 6.14 3.67
C GLY A 14 -13.83 7.45 4.31
N ALA A 15 -13.97 8.51 3.52
CA ALA A 15 -14.40 9.81 4.02
C ALA A 15 -15.35 10.55 3.06
N LYS A 16 -16.13 11.46 3.61
CA LYS A 16 -16.84 12.48 2.87
C LYS A 16 -15.94 13.70 2.74
N TYR A 17 -15.62 14.08 1.53
CA TYR A 17 -14.71 15.18 1.22
C TYR A 17 -15.26 16.01 0.06
N GLY A 18 -15.29 17.35 0.22
CA GLY A 18 -15.97 18.22 -0.73
C GLY A 18 -17.45 17.90 -0.87
N GLY A 19 -18.13 17.58 0.24
CA GLY A 19 -19.55 17.28 0.30
C GLY A 19 -19.97 15.91 -0.29
N LYS A 20 -19.04 15.06 -0.76
CA LYS A 20 -19.31 13.75 -1.38
C LYS A 20 -18.52 12.64 -0.70
N VAL A 21 -19.11 11.45 -0.58
CA VAL A 21 -18.37 10.25 -0.17
C VAL A 21 -17.33 9.93 -1.23
N ARG A 22 -16.09 9.76 -0.80
CA ARG A 22 -14.93 9.46 -1.64
C ARG A 22 -14.25 8.21 -1.16
N HIS A 23 -14.17 7.22 -2.04
CA HIS A 23 -13.43 5.98 -1.78
C HIS A 23 -11.92 6.15 -1.95
N ILE A 24 -11.49 7.22 -2.62
CA ILE A 24 -10.10 7.67 -2.69
C ILE A 24 -10.05 9.17 -3.00
N PHE A 25 -9.13 9.88 -2.37
CA PHE A 25 -8.82 11.28 -2.65
C PHE A 25 -7.34 11.56 -2.35
N GLN A 26 -6.78 12.56 -3.01
CA GLN A 26 -5.41 12.98 -2.74
C GLN A 26 -5.37 13.80 -1.45
N CYS A 27 -4.40 13.51 -0.58
CA CYS A 27 -4.07 14.34 0.56
C CYS A 27 -3.03 15.39 0.16
N GLY A 28 -3.26 16.63 0.62
CA GLY A 28 -2.40 17.77 0.31
C GLY A 28 -2.60 18.36 -1.09
N GLY A 29 -1.98 19.51 -1.32
CA GLY A 29 -2.09 20.28 -2.56
C GLY A 29 -1.17 19.79 -3.69
N SER A 30 -0.17 18.94 -3.39
CA SER A 30 0.77 18.40 -4.37
C SER A 30 0.50 16.91 -4.62
N PRO A 31 0.66 16.42 -5.87
CA PRO A 31 0.52 15.01 -6.17
C PRO A 31 1.62 14.15 -5.54
N THR A 32 2.70 14.75 -5.07
CA THR A 32 3.82 14.07 -4.42
C THR A 32 4.22 14.75 -3.13
N ALA A 33 4.60 13.96 -2.14
CA ALA A 33 5.10 14.40 -0.85
C ALA A 33 6.63 14.23 -0.78
N ASN A 34 7.31 15.20 -0.21
CA ASN A 34 8.77 15.17 -0.06
C ASN A 34 9.15 14.57 1.30
N GLY A 35 9.58 13.31 1.28
CA GLY A 35 9.98 12.59 2.48
C GLY A 35 8.85 12.42 3.50
N ILE A 36 9.20 12.00 4.70
CA ILE A 36 8.24 11.73 5.78
C ILE A 36 7.53 13.01 6.23
N GLN A 37 8.24 14.14 6.31
CA GLN A 37 7.62 15.41 6.70
C GLN A 37 6.53 15.81 5.71
N GLY A 38 6.77 15.69 4.40
CA GLY A 38 5.77 15.97 3.38
C GLY A 38 4.54 15.05 3.47
N VAL A 39 4.72 13.77 3.88
CA VAL A 39 3.60 12.85 4.14
C VAL A 39 2.78 13.32 5.33
N LEU A 40 3.43 13.70 6.44
CA LEU A 40 2.74 14.19 7.64
C LEU A 40 2.00 15.50 7.37
N ASP A 41 2.59 16.40 6.61
CA ASP A 41 1.96 17.68 6.25
C ASP A 41 0.74 17.45 5.34
N ALA A 42 0.86 16.59 4.33
CA ALA A 42 -0.25 16.21 3.47
C ALA A 42 -1.41 15.57 4.28
N TYR A 43 -1.10 14.73 5.24
CA TYR A 43 -2.09 14.12 6.13
C TYR A 43 -2.78 15.17 7.01
N ARG A 44 -2.03 16.08 7.65
CA ARG A 44 -2.59 17.14 8.51
C ARG A 44 -3.48 18.09 7.73
N THR A 45 -3.04 18.54 6.57
CA THR A 45 -3.80 19.47 5.73
C THR A 45 -5.21 18.99 5.39
N VAL A 46 -5.41 17.67 5.32
CA VAL A 46 -6.74 17.11 5.06
C VAL A 46 -7.73 17.43 6.18
N PHE A 47 -7.28 17.44 7.44
CA PHE A 47 -8.13 17.78 8.59
C PHE A 47 -8.39 19.27 8.76
N GLU A 48 -7.73 20.13 7.98
CA GLU A 48 -8.01 21.56 7.89
C GLU A 48 -9.12 21.88 6.88
N THR A 49 -9.65 20.84 6.21
CA THR A 49 -10.73 20.92 5.21
C THR A 49 -12.07 20.51 5.81
N ASP A 50 -13.10 20.43 4.98
CA ASP A 50 -14.45 19.93 5.32
C ASP A 50 -14.57 18.41 5.37
N LEU A 51 -13.46 17.71 5.56
CA LEU A 51 -13.45 16.26 5.65
C LEU A 51 -14.28 15.76 6.85
N THR A 52 -15.15 14.80 6.57
CA THR A 52 -15.92 14.08 7.59
C THR A 52 -15.73 12.59 7.40
N MET A 53 -15.39 11.87 8.45
CA MET A 53 -15.28 10.40 8.39
C MET A 53 -16.62 9.80 7.97
N SER A 54 -16.61 8.92 6.99
CA SER A 54 -17.82 8.34 6.42
C SER A 54 -17.51 6.99 5.78
N GLY A 55 -18.30 5.97 6.09
CA GLY A 55 -18.25 4.67 5.39
C GLY A 55 -18.97 4.69 4.03
N PRO A 56 -18.86 3.62 3.25
CA PRO A 56 -18.07 2.42 3.54
C PRO A 56 -16.57 2.63 3.38
N THR A 57 -15.76 1.85 4.12
CA THR A 57 -14.30 1.79 3.96
C THR A 57 -13.96 0.74 2.92
N GLU A 58 -13.51 1.20 1.76
CA GLU A 58 -13.18 0.35 0.61
C GLU A 58 -11.72 0.51 0.20
N ILE A 59 -10.97 -0.59 0.23
CA ILE A 59 -9.55 -0.62 -0.13
C ILE A 59 -9.35 -0.90 -1.63
N HIS A 60 -10.30 -1.58 -2.29
CA HIS A 60 -10.13 -1.95 -3.70
C HIS A 60 -9.85 -0.74 -4.61
N THR A 61 -10.45 0.41 -4.33
CA THR A 61 -10.21 1.64 -5.10
C THR A 61 -8.76 2.12 -4.96
N VAL A 62 -8.22 2.06 -3.73
CA VAL A 62 -6.82 2.41 -3.45
C VAL A 62 -5.87 1.43 -4.13
N LEU A 63 -6.19 0.13 -4.09
CA LEU A 63 -5.42 -0.92 -4.78
C LEU A 63 -5.41 -0.72 -6.29
N ASN A 64 -6.57 -0.40 -6.90
CA ASN A 64 -6.67 -0.11 -8.33
C ASN A 64 -5.79 1.09 -8.73
N GLN A 65 -5.75 2.13 -7.91
CA GLN A 65 -4.91 3.30 -8.15
C GLN A 65 -3.42 2.95 -8.09
N ALA A 66 -3.00 2.17 -7.09
CA ALA A 66 -1.62 1.69 -6.98
C ALA A 66 -1.25 0.76 -8.14
N ALA A 67 -2.15 -0.14 -8.53
CA ALA A 67 -1.94 -1.02 -9.68
C ALA A 67 -1.85 -0.26 -11.01
N ALA A 68 -2.69 0.75 -11.23
CA ALA A 68 -2.61 1.60 -12.42
C ALA A 68 -1.26 2.32 -12.51
N ARG A 69 -0.69 2.72 -11.37
CA ARG A 69 0.65 3.28 -11.30
C ARG A 69 1.72 2.24 -11.61
N SER A 70 1.64 1.07 -10.99
CA SER A 70 2.62 0.00 -11.19
C SER A 70 2.62 -0.53 -12.64
N LYS A 71 1.47 -0.50 -13.33
CA LYS A 71 1.37 -0.83 -14.77
C LYS A 71 2.26 0.06 -15.64
N ARG A 72 2.47 1.32 -15.28
CA ARG A 72 3.41 2.20 -16.01
C ARG A 72 4.83 1.67 -15.93
N PHE A 73 5.24 1.16 -14.78
CA PHE A 73 6.54 0.53 -14.57
C PHE A 73 6.65 -0.81 -15.31
N TYR A 74 5.56 -1.58 -15.28
CA TYR A 74 5.48 -2.85 -16.00
C TYR A 74 5.63 -2.70 -17.51
N ASN A 75 5.03 -1.65 -18.10
CA ASN A 75 5.06 -1.37 -19.53
C ASN A 75 6.36 -0.72 -20.00
N THR A 76 7.17 -0.18 -19.10
CA THR A 76 8.49 0.36 -19.42
C THR A 76 9.51 -0.74 -19.15
N PRO A 77 10.25 -1.23 -20.17
CA PRO A 77 11.23 -2.27 -19.94
C PRO A 77 12.22 -1.82 -18.85
N PRO A 78 12.37 -2.62 -17.78
CA PRO A 78 13.36 -2.31 -16.79
C PRO A 78 14.76 -2.48 -17.38
N SER A 79 15.68 -1.64 -16.95
CA SER A 79 17.10 -1.69 -17.28
C SER A 79 17.91 -1.50 -16.01
N ASP A 80 19.21 -1.73 -16.05
CA ASP A 80 20.12 -1.54 -14.91
C ASP A 80 20.06 -0.10 -14.35
N THR A 81 19.59 0.85 -15.15
CA THR A 81 19.45 2.26 -14.78
C THR A 81 17.99 2.68 -14.47
N ASN A 82 17.01 1.81 -14.77
CA ASN A 82 15.59 2.10 -14.61
C ASN A 82 14.87 0.93 -13.94
N MET A 83 15.17 0.73 -12.65
CA MET A 83 14.50 -0.26 -11.82
C MET A 83 13.41 0.43 -10.99
N GLN A 84 12.15 0.21 -11.36
CA GLN A 84 10.99 0.79 -10.68
C GLN A 84 10.10 -0.29 -10.10
N TYR A 85 9.70 -0.11 -8.85
CA TYR A 85 8.81 -0.99 -8.12
C TYR A 85 7.90 -0.15 -7.22
N CYS A 86 6.67 -0.58 -7.03
CA CYS A 86 5.68 0.10 -6.21
C CYS A 86 5.47 -0.65 -4.88
N VAL A 87 5.51 0.07 -3.78
CA VAL A 87 5.09 -0.43 -2.47
C VAL A 87 3.91 0.43 -2.02
N LEU A 88 2.76 -0.18 -1.83
CA LEU A 88 1.58 0.46 -1.25
C LEU A 88 1.53 0.14 0.24
N LEU A 89 1.59 1.18 1.07
CA LEU A 89 1.32 1.11 2.50
C LEU A 89 -0.09 1.64 2.77
N VAL A 90 -0.94 0.80 3.35
CA VAL A 90 -2.30 1.14 3.78
C VAL A 90 -2.33 1.17 5.30
N LEU A 91 -2.79 2.28 5.87
CA LEU A 91 -3.06 2.41 7.30
C LEU A 91 -4.59 2.42 7.48
N THR A 92 -5.14 1.52 8.28
CA THR A 92 -6.59 1.44 8.53
C THR A 92 -6.88 1.19 10.01
N ASP A 93 -7.87 1.87 10.54
CA ASP A 93 -8.32 1.75 11.92
C ASP A 93 -9.62 0.95 12.08
N GLY A 94 -10.14 0.42 10.98
CA GLY A 94 -11.44 -0.21 10.95
C GLY A 94 -11.58 -1.41 10.04
N ILE A 95 -12.79 -1.95 10.07
CA ILE A 95 -13.22 -3.05 9.20
C ILE A 95 -13.32 -2.54 7.76
N VAL A 96 -12.75 -3.30 6.86
CA VAL A 96 -12.83 -3.04 5.41
C VAL A 96 -14.05 -3.75 4.85
N ASN A 97 -14.89 -3.02 4.13
CA ASN A 97 -16.19 -3.51 3.67
C ASN A 97 -16.10 -4.35 2.38
N ASP A 98 -14.99 -4.27 1.66
CA ASP A 98 -14.79 -4.87 0.34
C ASP A 98 -13.69 -5.97 0.33
N LEU A 99 -13.58 -6.74 1.43
CA LEU A 99 -12.52 -7.74 1.62
C LEU A 99 -12.44 -8.77 0.49
N GLN A 100 -13.59 -9.28 0.00
CA GLN A 100 -13.60 -10.30 -1.03
C GLN A 100 -13.09 -9.73 -2.38
N SER A 101 -13.58 -8.58 -2.80
CA SER A 101 -13.10 -7.92 -4.03
C SER A 101 -11.65 -7.48 -3.91
N THR A 102 -11.20 -7.06 -2.74
CA THR A 102 -9.80 -6.77 -2.42
C THR A 102 -8.91 -8.00 -2.63
N LYS A 103 -9.33 -9.17 -2.12
CA LYS A 103 -8.60 -10.44 -2.30
C LYS A 103 -8.48 -10.83 -3.78
N GLU A 104 -9.58 -10.75 -4.51
CA GLU A 104 -9.63 -11.06 -5.95
C GLU A 104 -8.70 -10.15 -6.76
N LEU A 105 -8.67 -8.85 -6.43
CA LEU A 105 -7.75 -7.90 -7.06
C LEU A 105 -6.28 -8.26 -6.79
N LEU A 106 -5.91 -8.53 -5.55
CA LEU A 106 -4.55 -8.93 -5.18
C LEU A 106 -4.10 -10.18 -5.95
N GLN A 107 -4.98 -11.18 -6.07
CA GLN A 107 -4.74 -12.37 -6.88
C GLN A 107 -4.52 -12.04 -8.36
N SER A 108 -5.35 -11.15 -8.91
CA SER A 108 -5.24 -10.72 -10.30
C SER A 108 -3.91 -9.99 -10.57
N TYR A 109 -3.50 -9.10 -9.68
CA TYR A 109 -2.24 -8.35 -9.81
C TYR A 109 -1.02 -9.26 -9.74
N ARG A 110 -1.08 -10.29 -8.89
CA ARG A 110 -0.04 -11.31 -8.85
C ARG A 110 0.05 -12.09 -10.16
N LYS A 111 -1.09 -12.58 -10.69
CA LYS A 111 -1.15 -13.28 -11.98
C LYS A 111 -0.61 -12.43 -13.14
N LEU A 112 -0.87 -11.14 -13.11
CA LEU A 112 -0.35 -10.17 -14.09
C LEU A 112 1.14 -9.87 -13.88
N GLY A 113 1.76 -10.29 -12.77
CA GLY A 113 3.16 -10.01 -12.48
C GLY A 113 3.47 -8.52 -12.30
N LEU A 114 2.53 -7.73 -11.75
CA LEU A 114 2.74 -6.30 -11.53
C LEU A 114 3.85 -6.05 -10.50
N PRO A 115 4.69 -5.00 -10.67
CA PRO A 115 5.70 -4.59 -9.69
C PRO A 115 5.05 -3.86 -8.51
N LEU A 116 4.31 -4.59 -7.69
CA LEU A 116 3.52 -4.04 -6.60
C LEU A 116 3.51 -4.97 -5.39
N SER A 117 3.97 -4.48 -4.25
CA SER A 117 3.75 -5.06 -2.92
C SER A 117 2.73 -4.24 -2.15
N VAL A 118 1.88 -4.90 -1.38
CA VAL A 118 0.84 -4.28 -0.55
C VAL A 118 1.09 -4.62 0.91
N ILE A 119 1.24 -3.61 1.73
CA ILE A 119 1.38 -3.70 3.18
C ILE A 119 0.17 -3.03 3.81
N VAL A 120 -0.51 -3.72 4.70
CA VAL A 120 -1.62 -3.16 5.49
C VAL A 120 -1.23 -3.17 6.96
N VAL A 121 -1.34 -2.02 7.59
CA VAL A 121 -1.14 -1.86 9.03
C VAL A 121 -2.47 -1.53 9.68
N GLY A 122 -2.95 -2.43 10.53
CA GLY A 122 -4.14 -2.23 11.33
C GLY A 122 -3.84 -1.42 12.59
N ILE A 123 -4.52 -0.30 12.76
CA ILE A 123 -4.36 0.63 13.88
C ILE A 123 -5.61 0.54 14.76
N GLY A 124 -5.42 0.53 16.08
CA GLY A 124 -6.56 0.49 17.02
C GLY A 124 -7.01 -0.92 17.39
N ARG A 125 -8.32 -1.11 17.59
CA ARG A 125 -8.90 -2.32 18.21
C ARG A 125 -9.97 -3.00 17.33
N ALA A 126 -10.03 -2.69 16.06
CA ALA A 126 -10.97 -3.36 15.15
C ALA A 126 -10.65 -4.86 15.02
N ASP A 127 -11.61 -5.62 14.52
CA ASP A 127 -11.39 -7.03 14.19
C ASP A 127 -10.64 -7.14 12.86
N PHE A 128 -9.39 -7.57 12.91
CA PHE A 128 -8.52 -7.80 11.77
C PHE A 128 -8.33 -9.30 11.45
N SER A 129 -9.18 -10.17 11.96
CA SER A 129 -9.07 -11.63 11.81
C SER A 129 -8.96 -12.08 10.35
N GLU A 130 -9.69 -11.44 9.42
CA GLU A 130 -9.61 -11.73 8.00
C GLU A 130 -8.23 -11.41 7.40
N PHE A 131 -7.63 -10.28 7.76
CA PHE A 131 -6.28 -9.94 7.31
C PHE A 131 -5.23 -10.89 7.87
N HIS A 132 -5.37 -11.32 9.12
CA HIS A 132 -4.51 -12.36 9.70
C HIS A 132 -4.66 -13.69 8.97
N ARG A 133 -5.88 -14.07 8.61
CA ARG A 133 -6.13 -15.26 7.81
C ARG A 133 -5.39 -15.19 6.47
N TRP A 134 -5.41 -14.06 5.77
CA TRP A 134 -4.70 -13.88 4.51
C TRP A 134 -3.18 -14.00 4.65
N ASN A 135 -2.60 -13.50 5.75
CA ASN A 135 -1.18 -13.71 6.03
C ASN A 135 -0.82 -15.20 6.15
N ASN A 136 -1.72 -16.01 6.72
CA ASN A 136 -1.46 -17.40 7.09
C ASN A 136 -1.88 -18.39 6.00
N GLU A 137 -2.83 -18.01 5.15
CA GLU A 137 -3.25 -18.86 4.04
C GLU A 137 -2.09 -19.10 3.07
N ARG A 138 -1.91 -20.36 2.65
CA ARG A 138 -1.08 -20.72 1.47
C ARG A 138 -1.77 -20.27 0.18
N SER A 139 -2.31 -19.03 0.18
CA SER A 139 -3.13 -18.52 -0.89
C SER A 139 -2.28 -17.84 -1.96
N ASP A 140 -2.86 -17.69 -3.15
CA ASP A 140 -2.26 -16.95 -4.26
C ASP A 140 -1.99 -15.45 -3.96
N VAL A 141 -2.39 -14.93 -2.80
CA VAL A 141 -2.09 -13.57 -2.33
C VAL A 141 -0.81 -13.50 -1.51
N ARG A 142 -0.36 -14.63 -0.94
CA ARG A 142 0.88 -14.68 -0.16
C ARG A 142 2.08 -14.29 -1.03
N GLY A 143 2.91 -13.40 -0.51
CA GLY A 143 4.10 -12.91 -1.18
C GLY A 143 3.94 -11.57 -1.87
N ARG A 144 2.71 -11.03 -1.96
CA ARG A 144 2.45 -9.67 -2.45
C ARG A 144 1.57 -8.87 -1.50
N PHE A 145 1.20 -9.47 -0.39
CA PHE A 145 0.39 -8.89 0.66
C PHE A 145 1.01 -9.22 2.02
N LYS A 146 1.09 -8.22 2.88
CA LYS A 146 1.51 -8.35 4.27
C LYS A 146 0.59 -7.54 5.14
N PHE A 147 0.06 -8.15 6.21
CA PHE A 147 -0.68 -7.48 7.26
C PHE A 147 0.08 -7.50 8.57
N VAL A 148 0.05 -6.40 9.32
CA VAL A 148 0.64 -6.26 10.65
C VAL A 148 -0.31 -5.43 11.52
N GLU A 149 -0.56 -5.87 12.75
CA GLU A 149 -1.24 -5.03 13.74
C GLU A 149 -0.25 -4.12 14.45
N PHE A 150 -0.52 -2.81 14.42
CA PHE A 150 0.31 -1.82 15.10
C PHE A 150 0.40 -2.06 16.60
N ARG A 151 -0.70 -2.43 17.25
CA ARG A 151 -0.75 -2.64 18.71
C ARG A 151 0.16 -3.77 19.22
N GLU A 152 0.45 -4.77 18.38
CA GLU A 152 1.36 -5.88 18.74
C GLU A 152 2.83 -5.41 18.82
N HIS A 153 3.14 -4.28 18.19
CA HIS A 153 4.49 -3.75 18.02
C HIS A 153 4.62 -2.28 18.42
N GLN A 154 3.64 -1.70 19.12
CA GLN A 154 3.59 -0.25 19.40
C GLN A 154 4.77 0.26 20.23
N PHE A 155 5.44 -0.63 20.98
CA PHE A 155 6.60 -0.32 21.79
C PHE A 155 7.93 -0.78 21.15
N ASP A 156 7.88 -1.36 19.95
CA ASP A 156 9.05 -1.83 19.20
C ASP A 156 8.92 -1.46 17.71
N PRO A 157 9.25 -0.21 17.36
CA PRO A 157 9.16 0.28 15.98
C PRO A 157 10.05 -0.50 15.00
N ASP A 158 11.18 -1.03 15.47
CA ASP A 158 12.10 -1.80 14.64
C ASP A 158 11.49 -3.14 14.26
N THR A 159 10.84 -3.81 15.20
CA THR A 159 10.12 -5.05 14.92
C THR A 159 8.90 -4.78 14.03
N LEU A 160 8.13 -3.70 14.25
CA LEU A 160 7.04 -3.30 13.37
C LEU A 160 7.53 -3.15 11.91
N SER A 161 8.59 -2.37 11.72
CA SER A 161 9.16 -2.11 10.39
C SER A 161 9.66 -3.40 9.73
N ARG A 162 10.35 -4.23 10.47
CA ARG A 162 10.89 -5.53 10.01
C ARG A 162 9.77 -6.48 9.60
N GLN A 163 8.71 -6.58 10.40
CA GLN A 163 7.55 -7.41 10.08
C GLN A 163 6.76 -6.89 8.88
N ALA A 164 6.55 -5.59 8.80
CA ALA A 164 5.83 -4.97 7.68
C ALA A 164 6.59 -5.16 6.35
N LEU A 165 7.90 -5.05 6.35
CA LEU A 165 8.75 -5.14 5.15
C LEU A 165 9.26 -6.56 4.86
N LEU A 166 8.89 -7.57 5.64
CA LEU A 166 9.49 -8.92 5.63
C LEU A 166 9.58 -9.54 4.23
N ASN A 167 8.55 -9.39 3.42
CA ASN A 167 8.45 -10.03 2.10
C ASN A 167 8.98 -9.14 0.97
N VAL A 168 8.97 -7.82 1.15
CA VAL A 168 9.23 -6.83 0.09
C VAL A 168 10.58 -7.02 -0.61
N PRO A 169 11.71 -7.27 0.09
CA PRO A 169 12.99 -7.49 -0.58
C PRO A 169 12.97 -8.69 -1.54
N HIS A 170 12.39 -9.81 -1.11
CA HIS A 170 12.27 -11.01 -1.96
C HIS A 170 11.37 -10.75 -3.16
N GLU A 171 10.24 -10.09 -2.97
CA GLU A 171 9.29 -9.77 -4.04
C GLU A 171 9.89 -8.85 -5.11
N ILE A 172 10.73 -7.90 -4.68
CA ILE A 172 11.48 -7.02 -5.60
C ILE A 172 12.49 -7.84 -6.40
N VAL A 173 13.29 -8.66 -5.74
CA VAL A 173 14.30 -9.50 -6.38
C VAL A 173 13.64 -10.45 -7.39
N ASP A 174 12.59 -11.17 -6.98
CA ASP A 174 11.85 -12.10 -7.84
C ASP A 174 11.26 -11.40 -9.07
N TYR A 175 10.75 -10.18 -8.89
CA TYR A 175 10.22 -9.38 -10.00
C TYR A 175 11.28 -9.06 -11.05
N PHE A 176 12.48 -8.65 -10.64
CA PHE A 176 13.55 -8.30 -11.56
C PHE A 176 14.23 -9.52 -12.16
N LEU A 177 14.44 -10.60 -11.38
CA LEU A 177 14.96 -11.88 -11.89
C LEU A 177 14.06 -12.47 -12.98
N ALA A 178 12.74 -12.43 -12.79
CA ALA A 178 11.77 -12.88 -13.81
C ALA A 178 11.86 -12.08 -15.13
N ARG A 179 12.59 -10.97 -15.15
CA ARG A 179 12.84 -10.11 -16.32
C ARG A 179 14.30 -10.13 -16.78
N ASN A 180 15.08 -11.11 -16.29
CA ASN A 180 16.51 -11.26 -16.59
C ASN A 180 17.39 -10.09 -16.17
N ILE A 181 16.97 -9.34 -15.13
CA ILE A 181 17.79 -8.30 -14.50
C ILE A 181 18.40 -8.88 -13.23
N LEU A 182 19.71 -8.98 -13.23
CA LEU A 182 20.48 -9.50 -12.12
C LEU A 182 20.82 -8.39 -11.12
N PRO A 183 20.85 -8.70 -9.80
CA PRO A 183 21.43 -7.78 -8.81
C PRO A 183 22.88 -7.50 -9.14
N GLN A 184 23.29 -6.24 -9.08
CA GLN A 184 24.69 -5.82 -9.21
C GLN A 184 25.33 -5.68 -7.84
#